data_aceadabdd9a9d5b0795a2c366ac91b52
#
_entry.id   aceadabdd9a9d5b0795a2c366ac91b52
#
_cell.length_a   1.000
_cell.length_b   1.000
_cell.length_c   1.000
_cell.angle_alpha   90.00
_cell.angle_beta   90.00
_cell.angle_gamma   90.00
#
_symmetry.space_group_name_H-M   'P 1'
#
loop_
_entity.id
_entity.type
_entity.pdbx_description
1 polymer ?
#
loop_
_entity_poly.entity_id
_entity_poly.type
_entity_poly.pdbx_seq_one_letter_code
_entity_poly.pdbx_strand_id
1 'polypeptide(L)'
;MKRRRITRASGFIMLCMLVNSSFLLSSYQAKQMTDDVWKMLGLSKQAGIDGIKNSFLNGYLYYYGVKNAKNLAINDRAAVAKDLLAFTKDYISGAEFKKQYEQLRNSAKPQEPVLKPLRSIAEIQKEEIAKTEKGIKDTGKTMKELTPEMAKAVKPVLDMLRKNLKDYQDPNHQYFSSIAMGEKYQQENDVKRYNEYLQKWKIDYPENINVFIADKLQKMLDYTKGIDYNAVLVEKYGKKRFVNPAYEGKRTEWKQGFRAGKEVTEQARTFAEKWLAELK
;
A
#
# COMPACT_ATOMS: atom_id res chain seq x y z
N MET A 1 -14.59 -11.71 -5.25
CA MET A 1 -13.12 -11.68 -5.11
C MET A 1 -12.76 -10.85 -3.85
N LYS A 2 -12.30 -11.49 -2.77
CA LYS A 2 -11.87 -10.80 -1.54
C LYS A 2 -10.52 -10.12 -1.80
N ARG A 3 -10.50 -8.80 -1.97
CA ARG A 3 -9.26 -8.02 -1.96
C ARG A 3 -8.63 -8.11 -0.57
N ARG A 4 -7.53 -8.84 -0.46
CA ARG A 4 -6.69 -8.83 0.73
C ARG A 4 -6.19 -7.40 0.94
N ARG A 5 -6.64 -6.76 2.02
CA ARG A 5 -6.04 -5.52 2.52
C ARG A 5 -4.62 -5.85 2.96
N ILE A 6 -3.64 -5.48 2.16
CA ILE A 6 -2.23 -5.51 2.57
C ILE A 6 -2.07 -4.38 3.59
N THR A 7 -2.07 -4.73 4.86
CA THR A 7 -1.69 -3.81 5.93
C THR A 7 -0.21 -3.47 5.76
N ARG A 8 0.08 -2.25 5.34
CA ARG A 8 1.43 -1.70 5.21
C ARG A 8 2.04 -1.58 6.61
N ALA A 9 2.80 -2.56 7.02
CA ALA A 9 3.46 -2.59 8.32
C ALA A 9 4.80 -1.83 8.28
N SER A 10 5.13 -1.17 9.39
CA SER A 10 6.33 -0.37 9.56
C SER A 10 7.60 -1.20 9.43
N GLY A 11 8.40 -0.93 8.42
CA GLY A 11 9.64 -1.62 8.16
C GLY A 11 10.86 -1.19 8.98
N PHE A 12 10.69 -0.23 9.87
CA PHE A 12 11.78 0.36 10.65
C PHE A 12 12.53 -0.61 11.59
N ILE A 13 11.81 -1.60 12.11
CA ILE A 13 12.34 -2.52 13.13
C ILE A 13 13.48 -3.40 12.60
N MET A 14 13.53 -3.63 11.31
CA MET A 14 14.34 -4.71 10.76
C MET A 14 15.80 -4.38 10.56
N LEU A 15 16.15 -3.11 10.39
CA LEU A 15 17.57 -2.76 10.32
C LEU A 15 18.31 -3.07 11.63
N CYS A 16 17.57 -3.07 12.75
CA CYS A 16 18.09 -3.42 14.08
C CYS A 16 18.06 -4.92 14.39
N MET A 17 17.36 -5.73 13.60
CA MET A 17 17.07 -7.14 13.94
C MET A 17 17.99 -8.16 13.28
N LEU A 18 18.97 -7.72 12.50
CA LEU A 18 19.73 -8.60 11.62
C LEU A 18 20.99 -9.22 12.23
N VAL A 19 21.12 -9.14 13.57
CA VAL A 19 22.36 -9.45 14.25
C VAL A 19 22.25 -10.71 15.08
N ASN A 20 22.64 -11.85 14.50
CA ASN A 20 22.77 -13.14 15.22
C ASN A 20 24.10 -13.83 14.90
N SER A 21 24.98 -13.86 15.90
CA SER A 21 26.20 -14.63 16.21
C SER A 21 27.57 -14.13 15.75
N SER A 22 28.34 -13.88 16.75
CA SER A 22 29.80 -13.98 17.08
C SER A 22 30.86 -13.33 16.17
N PHE A 23 31.42 -12.18 16.64
CA PHE A 23 32.84 -11.80 16.57
C PHE A 23 33.15 -10.63 17.51
N LEU A 24 34.36 -10.62 18.08
CA LEU A 24 34.90 -9.61 19.02
C LEU A 24 35.36 -8.36 18.25
N LEU A 25 34.88 -7.19 18.63
CA LEU A 25 35.49 -5.92 18.26
C LEU A 25 35.29 -4.89 19.37
N SER A 26 36.44 -4.32 19.80
CA SER A 26 36.53 -3.29 20.80
C SER A 26 36.08 -1.91 20.27
N SER A 27 35.42 -1.18 21.15
CA SER A 27 35.10 0.26 21.13
C SER A 27 34.91 0.94 19.76
N TYR A 28 33.65 1.02 19.35
CA TYR A 28 33.22 1.83 18.22
C TYR A 28 32.84 3.23 18.68
N GLN A 29 33.62 4.25 18.30
CA GLN A 29 33.22 5.64 18.49
C GLN A 29 32.31 6.05 17.30
N ALA A 30 31.05 6.30 17.61
CA ALA A 30 30.05 6.75 16.64
C ALA A 30 30.37 8.18 16.15
N LYS A 31 31.02 8.30 14.99
CA LYS A 31 31.08 9.61 14.30
C LYS A 31 30.80 9.58 12.80
N GLN A 32 30.70 8.45 12.20
CA GLN A 32 30.13 8.16 10.87
C GLN A 32 30.06 6.65 10.77
N MET A 33 28.90 6.11 10.34
CA MET A 33 28.85 4.69 10.00
C MET A 33 29.91 4.45 8.91
N THR A 34 31.00 3.80 9.30
CA THR A 34 32.10 3.52 8.40
C THR A 34 31.64 2.49 7.37
N ASP A 35 32.25 2.49 6.20
CA ASP A 35 31.99 1.46 5.17
C ASP A 35 32.17 0.04 5.69
N ASP A 36 32.88 -0.11 6.82
CA ASP A 36 33.11 -1.39 7.50
C ASP A 36 31.83 -1.99 8.09
N VAL A 37 30.91 -1.20 8.63
CA VAL A 37 29.62 -1.72 9.15
C VAL A 37 28.79 -2.31 8.02
N TRP A 38 28.75 -1.66 6.86
CA TRP A 38 28.03 -2.19 5.71
C TRP A 38 28.66 -3.49 5.19
N LYS A 39 29.99 -3.55 5.13
CA LYS A 39 30.72 -4.78 4.78
C LYS A 39 30.47 -5.90 5.80
N MET A 40 30.50 -5.60 7.10
CA MET A 40 30.18 -6.56 8.15
C MET A 40 28.77 -7.15 7.99
N LEU A 41 27.80 -6.32 7.62
CA LEU A 41 26.42 -6.74 7.33
C LEU A 41 26.32 -7.49 5.99
N GLY A 42 27.34 -7.44 5.14
CA GLY A 42 27.32 -8.02 3.79
C GLY A 42 26.46 -7.21 2.81
N LEU A 43 26.34 -5.89 3.05
CA LEU A 43 25.59 -4.96 2.22
C LEU A 43 26.50 -3.88 1.64
N SER A 44 26.13 -3.33 0.48
CA SER A 44 26.62 -2.00 0.10
C SER A 44 25.90 -0.92 0.90
N LYS A 45 26.53 0.24 1.10
CA LYS A 45 25.90 1.40 1.72
C LYS A 45 24.61 1.80 1.02
N GLN A 46 24.60 1.76 -0.33
CA GLN A 46 23.42 2.08 -1.12
C GLN A 46 22.27 1.09 -0.87
N ALA A 47 22.56 -0.21 -0.81
CA ALA A 47 21.55 -1.22 -0.48
C ALA A 47 20.96 -1.01 0.93
N GLY A 48 21.80 -0.59 1.90
CA GLY A 48 21.34 -0.22 3.24
C GLY A 48 20.41 1.00 3.22
N ILE A 49 20.79 2.06 2.51
CA ILE A 49 19.98 3.26 2.32
C ILE A 49 18.63 2.92 1.66
N ASP A 50 18.65 2.13 0.60
CA ASP A 50 17.42 1.70 -0.08
C ASP A 50 16.53 0.85 0.83
N GLY A 51 17.12 0.02 1.68
CA GLY A 51 16.40 -0.73 2.71
C GLY A 51 15.69 0.18 3.71
N ILE A 52 16.39 1.18 4.25
CA ILE A 52 15.85 2.18 5.18
C ILE A 52 14.71 2.96 4.50
N LYS A 53 14.97 3.50 3.31
CA LYS A 53 13.99 4.24 2.50
C LYS A 53 12.72 3.44 2.29
N ASN A 54 12.84 2.23 1.75
CA ASN A 54 11.70 1.38 1.46
C ASN A 54 10.93 0.98 2.72
N SER A 55 11.63 0.81 3.84
CA SER A 55 11.01 0.52 5.13
C SER A 55 10.09 1.65 5.59
N PHE A 56 10.55 2.90 5.51
CA PHE A 56 9.76 4.06 5.92
C PHE A 56 8.66 4.40 4.90
N LEU A 57 8.99 4.49 3.62
CA LEU A 57 8.05 4.95 2.60
C LEU A 57 7.00 3.88 2.25
N ASN A 58 7.42 2.63 2.10
CA ASN A 58 6.58 1.56 1.54
C ASN A 58 6.22 0.46 2.54
N GLY A 59 6.86 0.43 3.72
CA GLY A 59 6.68 -0.61 4.71
C GLY A 59 7.26 -1.98 4.28
N TYR A 60 8.18 -2.00 3.33
CA TYR A 60 8.85 -3.21 2.89
C TYR A 60 10.11 -3.47 3.71
N LEU A 61 10.22 -4.69 4.21
CA LEU A 61 11.38 -5.19 4.95
C LEU A 61 12.26 -6.00 4.01
N TYR A 62 13.30 -5.36 3.48
CA TYR A 62 14.31 -6.04 2.66
C TYR A 62 15.42 -6.61 3.56
N TYR A 63 15.28 -7.87 4.00
CA TYR A 63 16.28 -8.53 4.85
C TYR A 63 17.10 -9.61 4.13
N TYR A 64 16.69 -10.00 2.95
CA TYR A 64 17.36 -11.07 2.20
C TYR A 64 18.79 -10.75 1.78
N GLY A 65 19.17 -9.47 1.73
CA GLY A 65 20.52 -9.03 1.37
C GLY A 65 21.53 -9.12 2.52
N VAL A 66 21.08 -9.20 3.78
CA VAL A 66 21.95 -9.13 4.97
C VAL A 66 22.46 -10.51 5.35
N LYS A 67 23.33 -11.06 4.51
CA LYS A 67 23.81 -12.45 4.64
C LYS A 67 24.68 -12.67 5.89
N ASN A 68 25.41 -11.65 6.32
CA ASN A 68 26.41 -11.74 7.38
C ASN A 68 25.90 -11.30 8.76
N ALA A 69 24.68 -10.75 8.87
CA ALA A 69 24.15 -10.29 10.15
C ALA A 69 24.09 -11.37 11.23
N LYS A 70 23.85 -12.63 10.83
CA LYS A 70 23.92 -13.79 11.75
C LYS A 70 25.32 -14.06 12.32
N ASN A 71 26.36 -13.53 11.69
CA ASN A 71 27.76 -13.74 12.09
C ASN A 71 28.27 -12.67 13.09
N LEU A 72 27.45 -11.66 13.41
CA LEU A 72 27.80 -10.67 14.43
C LEU A 72 27.72 -11.27 15.84
N ALA A 73 28.68 -10.99 16.67
CA ALA A 73 28.68 -11.42 18.07
C ALA A 73 27.46 -10.86 18.83
N ILE A 74 26.97 -11.59 19.80
CA ILE A 74 25.81 -11.15 20.61
C ILE A 74 26.12 -9.79 21.26
N ASN A 75 27.34 -9.59 21.76
CA ASN A 75 27.74 -8.35 22.43
C ASN A 75 27.91 -7.16 21.47
N ASP A 76 28.18 -7.40 20.19
CA ASP A 76 28.37 -6.33 19.20
C ASP A 76 27.04 -5.88 18.56
N ARG A 77 25.99 -6.67 18.72
CA ARG A 77 24.69 -6.40 18.10
C ARG A 77 24.08 -5.09 18.55
N ALA A 78 24.14 -4.81 19.86
CA ALA A 78 23.60 -3.58 20.41
C ALA A 78 24.37 -2.36 19.91
N ALA A 79 25.72 -2.44 19.83
CA ALA A 79 26.55 -1.37 19.29
C ALA A 79 26.24 -1.10 17.82
N VAL A 80 26.20 -2.14 16.97
CA VAL A 80 25.85 -2.03 15.56
C VAL A 80 24.42 -1.50 15.38
N ALA A 81 23.47 -1.95 16.20
CA ALA A 81 22.10 -1.45 16.17
C ALA A 81 22.04 0.04 16.51
N LYS A 82 22.78 0.52 17.50
CA LYS A 82 22.86 1.93 17.87
C LYS A 82 23.36 2.79 16.71
N ASP A 83 24.41 2.36 16.03
CA ASP A 83 24.98 3.09 14.90
C ASP A 83 24.02 3.12 13.70
N LEU A 84 23.35 1.99 13.42
CA LEU A 84 22.33 1.90 12.39
C LEU A 84 21.11 2.80 12.68
N LEU A 85 20.70 2.89 13.94
CA LEU A 85 19.60 3.76 14.37
C LEU A 85 19.97 5.23 14.21
N ALA A 86 21.17 5.63 14.61
CA ALA A 86 21.67 6.98 14.44
C ALA A 86 21.75 7.34 12.96
N PHE A 87 22.35 6.50 12.13
CA PHE A 87 22.42 6.68 10.68
C PHE A 87 21.01 6.77 10.06
N THR A 88 20.09 5.91 10.49
CA THR A 88 18.69 5.93 10.00
C THR A 88 18.03 7.27 10.29
N LYS A 89 18.17 7.79 11.52
CA LYS A 89 17.62 9.09 11.90
C LYS A 89 18.20 10.22 11.06
N ASP A 90 19.52 10.24 10.87
CA ASP A 90 20.20 11.26 10.07
C ASP A 90 19.72 11.24 8.60
N TYR A 91 19.65 10.05 8.00
CA TYR A 91 19.15 9.90 6.63
C TYR A 91 17.68 10.33 6.48
N ILE A 92 16.80 9.88 7.37
CA ILE A 92 15.36 10.18 7.34
C ILE A 92 15.09 11.67 7.61
N SER A 93 15.93 12.33 8.41
CA SER A 93 15.85 13.77 8.66
C SER A 93 16.43 14.61 7.52
N GLY A 94 17.15 13.99 6.59
CA GLY A 94 17.86 14.66 5.50
C GLY A 94 16.93 15.13 4.36
N ALA A 95 17.46 16.07 3.55
CA ALA A 95 16.74 16.67 2.43
C ALA A 95 16.36 15.65 1.35
N GLU A 96 17.23 14.64 1.12
CA GLU A 96 16.99 13.61 0.11
C GLU A 96 15.75 12.76 0.45
N PHE A 97 15.62 12.32 1.71
CA PHE A 97 14.45 11.58 2.14
C PHE A 97 13.16 12.42 2.07
N LYS A 98 13.23 13.71 2.45
CA LYS A 98 12.10 14.63 2.32
C LYS A 98 11.62 14.74 0.89
N LYS A 99 12.53 14.91 -0.07
CA LYS A 99 12.23 14.94 -1.50
C LYS A 99 11.54 13.65 -1.98
N GLN A 100 12.04 12.49 -1.56
CA GLN A 100 11.46 11.19 -1.89
C GLN A 100 10.08 11.00 -1.28
N TYR A 101 9.86 11.47 -0.05
CA TYR A 101 8.55 11.48 0.58
C TYR A 101 7.55 12.35 -0.19
N GLU A 102 7.95 13.56 -0.59
CA GLU A 102 7.10 14.46 -1.38
C GLU A 102 6.73 13.84 -2.74
N GLN A 103 7.67 13.19 -3.40
CA GLN A 103 7.40 12.45 -4.64
C GLN A 103 6.37 11.34 -4.42
N LEU A 104 6.55 10.55 -3.36
CA LEU A 104 5.60 9.50 -2.98
C LEU A 104 4.21 10.09 -2.67
N ARG A 105 4.17 11.17 -1.87
CA ARG A 105 2.94 11.86 -1.50
C ARG A 105 2.18 12.35 -2.73
N ASN A 106 2.89 12.98 -3.67
CA ASN A 106 2.30 13.50 -4.90
C ASN A 106 1.82 12.38 -5.83
N SER A 107 2.59 11.30 -5.98
CA SER A 107 2.20 10.15 -6.81
C SER A 107 1.04 9.34 -6.24
N ALA A 108 0.86 9.36 -4.91
CA ALA A 108 -0.22 8.68 -4.22
C ALA A 108 -1.51 9.50 -4.12
N LYS A 109 -1.48 10.79 -4.53
CA LYS A 109 -2.65 11.66 -4.49
C LYS A 109 -3.74 11.13 -5.43
N PRO A 110 -4.99 10.97 -4.95
CA PRO A 110 -6.09 10.56 -5.81
C PRO A 110 -6.34 11.60 -6.91
N GLN A 111 -6.65 11.12 -8.10
CA GLN A 111 -7.02 11.98 -9.22
C GLN A 111 -8.47 12.45 -9.06
N GLU A 112 -8.69 13.74 -9.29
CA GLU A 112 -10.02 14.31 -9.28
C GLU A 112 -10.85 13.75 -10.44
N PRO A 113 -12.12 13.35 -10.20
CA PRO A 113 -12.97 12.83 -11.26
C PRO A 113 -13.28 13.91 -12.29
N VAL A 114 -13.17 13.55 -13.57
CA VAL A 114 -13.61 14.41 -14.67
C VAL A 114 -15.13 14.28 -14.79
N LEU A 115 -15.86 15.28 -14.30
CA LEU A 115 -17.32 15.31 -14.39
C LEU A 115 -17.75 15.83 -15.75
N LYS A 116 -18.58 15.04 -16.43
CA LYS A 116 -19.22 15.47 -17.69
C LYS A 116 -20.48 16.28 -17.35
N PRO A 117 -20.89 17.23 -18.19
CA PRO A 117 -22.20 17.87 -18.04
C PRO A 117 -23.32 16.82 -18.00
N LEU A 118 -24.23 16.96 -17.05
CA LEU A 118 -25.41 16.10 -16.99
C LEU A 118 -26.30 16.39 -18.21
N ARG A 119 -26.70 15.35 -18.90
CA ARG A 119 -27.60 15.46 -20.04
C ARG A 119 -29.03 15.74 -19.57
N SER A 120 -29.72 16.60 -20.27
CA SER A 120 -31.17 16.77 -20.08
C SER A 120 -31.95 15.54 -20.57
N ILE A 121 -33.17 15.35 -20.07
CA ILE A 121 -34.05 14.25 -20.50
C ILE A 121 -34.27 14.32 -22.03
N ALA A 122 -34.42 15.52 -22.61
CA ALA A 122 -34.60 15.71 -24.06
C ALA A 122 -33.35 15.30 -24.88
N GLU A 123 -32.14 15.59 -24.37
CA GLU A 123 -30.90 15.15 -25.02
C GLU A 123 -30.74 13.62 -24.96
N ILE A 124 -31.06 13.01 -23.83
CA ILE A 124 -31.02 11.56 -23.66
C ILE A 124 -32.05 10.91 -24.63
N GLN A 125 -33.27 11.42 -24.66
CA GLN A 125 -34.30 10.92 -25.59
C GLN A 125 -33.83 10.99 -27.04
N LYS A 126 -33.32 12.14 -27.47
CA LYS A 126 -32.82 12.34 -28.84
C LYS A 126 -31.71 11.35 -29.19
N GLU A 127 -30.76 11.14 -28.28
CA GLU A 127 -29.67 10.19 -28.49
C GLU A 127 -30.14 8.74 -28.53
N GLU A 128 -31.07 8.34 -27.67
CA GLU A 128 -31.59 6.96 -27.62
C GLU A 128 -32.49 6.67 -28.86
N ILE A 129 -33.26 7.64 -29.34
CA ILE A 129 -33.99 7.54 -30.62
C ILE A 129 -32.97 7.32 -31.75
N ALA A 130 -31.95 8.17 -31.89
CA ALA A 130 -30.93 8.06 -32.94
C ALA A 130 -30.18 6.73 -32.91
N LYS A 131 -29.83 6.25 -31.72
CA LYS A 131 -29.19 4.92 -31.54
C LYS A 131 -30.14 3.79 -31.99
N THR A 132 -31.40 3.86 -31.61
CA THR A 132 -32.42 2.85 -31.96
C THR A 132 -32.67 2.81 -33.45
N GLU A 133 -32.81 3.98 -34.11
CA GLU A 133 -32.95 4.10 -35.57
C GLU A 133 -31.74 3.49 -36.31
N LYS A 134 -30.51 3.81 -35.83
CA LYS A 134 -29.30 3.20 -36.36
C LYS A 134 -29.32 1.68 -36.17
N GLY A 135 -29.68 1.19 -34.98
CA GLY A 135 -29.80 -0.24 -34.69
C GLY A 135 -30.78 -0.96 -35.61
N ILE A 136 -31.94 -0.36 -35.88
CA ILE A 136 -32.94 -0.87 -36.85
C ILE A 136 -32.33 -0.99 -38.26
N LYS A 137 -31.65 0.08 -38.70
CA LYS A 137 -31.01 0.12 -40.02
C LYS A 137 -29.91 -0.95 -40.15
N ASP A 138 -29.03 -1.06 -39.14
CA ASP A 138 -27.93 -2.00 -39.18
C ASP A 138 -28.41 -3.46 -39.08
N THR A 139 -29.37 -3.74 -38.17
CA THR A 139 -30.01 -5.07 -38.05
C THR A 139 -30.74 -5.44 -39.34
N GLY A 140 -31.44 -4.49 -39.95
CA GLY A 140 -32.14 -4.71 -41.23
C GLY A 140 -31.17 -5.01 -42.40
N LYS A 141 -29.96 -4.43 -42.42
CA LYS A 141 -28.92 -4.78 -43.38
C LYS A 141 -28.38 -6.18 -43.13
N THR A 142 -28.00 -6.48 -41.90
CA THR A 142 -27.50 -7.79 -41.49
C THR A 142 -28.50 -8.90 -41.87
N MET A 143 -29.77 -8.70 -41.61
CA MET A 143 -30.79 -9.69 -41.96
C MET A 143 -30.88 -10.03 -43.45
N LYS A 144 -30.53 -9.10 -44.35
CA LYS A 144 -30.51 -9.36 -45.81
C LYS A 144 -29.33 -10.22 -46.25
N GLU A 145 -28.30 -10.30 -45.44
CA GLU A 145 -27.05 -11.05 -45.69
C GLU A 145 -27.08 -12.45 -45.06
N LEU A 146 -28.07 -12.74 -44.19
CA LEU A 146 -28.22 -14.01 -43.48
C LEU A 146 -29.03 -15.04 -44.26
N THR A 147 -28.86 -16.33 -43.91
CA THR A 147 -29.76 -17.39 -44.37
C THR A 147 -31.17 -17.18 -43.82
N PRO A 148 -32.24 -17.73 -44.47
CA PRO A 148 -33.60 -17.57 -43.99
C PRO A 148 -33.83 -18.00 -42.54
N GLU A 149 -33.18 -19.05 -42.09
CA GLU A 149 -33.25 -19.55 -40.71
C GLU A 149 -32.63 -18.56 -39.74
N MET A 150 -31.45 -18.02 -40.08
CA MET A 150 -30.77 -17.03 -39.25
C MET A 150 -31.53 -15.70 -39.22
N ALA A 151 -32.04 -15.25 -40.34
CA ALA A 151 -32.85 -14.05 -40.41
C ALA A 151 -34.11 -14.16 -39.53
N LYS A 152 -34.76 -15.35 -39.52
CA LYS A 152 -35.89 -15.63 -38.62
C LYS A 152 -35.50 -15.53 -37.14
N ALA A 153 -34.30 -15.95 -36.76
CA ALA A 153 -33.80 -15.83 -35.38
C ALA A 153 -33.50 -14.37 -34.95
N VAL A 154 -33.10 -13.51 -35.89
CA VAL A 154 -32.81 -12.08 -35.63
C VAL A 154 -34.06 -11.19 -35.68
N LYS A 155 -35.14 -11.64 -36.35
CA LYS A 155 -36.36 -10.87 -36.48
C LYS A 155 -36.95 -10.33 -35.17
N PRO A 156 -37.01 -11.10 -34.04
CA PRO A 156 -37.53 -10.59 -32.77
C PRO A 156 -36.73 -9.36 -32.26
N VAL A 157 -35.43 -9.31 -32.53
CA VAL A 157 -34.58 -8.16 -32.14
C VAL A 157 -34.97 -6.92 -32.92
N LEU A 158 -35.19 -7.07 -34.22
CA LEU A 158 -35.65 -5.95 -35.07
C LEU A 158 -37.06 -5.46 -34.65
N ASP A 159 -37.97 -6.37 -34.34
CA ASP A 159 -39.33 -6.03 -33.91
C ASP A 159 -39.29 -5.34 -32.52
N MET A 160 -38.41 -5.76 -31.60
CA MET A 160 -38.17 -5.10 -30.31
C MET A 160 -37.61 -3.67 -30.50
N LEU A 161 -36.64 -3.49 -31.40
CA LEU A 161 -36.07 -2.16 -31.67
C LEU A 161 -37.13 -1.21 -32.22
N ARG A 162 -38.01 -1.69 -33.14
CA ARG A 162 -39.14 -0.91 -33.69
C ARG A 162 -40.15 -0.53 -32.61
N LYS A 163 -40.46 -1.46 -31.71
CA LYS A 163 -41.32 -1.17 -30.57
C LYS A 163 -40.69 -0.09 -29.66
N ASN A 164 -39.44 -0.27 -29.30
CA ASN A 164 -38.72 0.72 -28.46
C ASN A 164 -38.70 2.10 -29.14
N LEU A 165 -38.46 2.16 -30.44
CA LEU A 165 -38.49 3.44 -31.17
C LEU A 165 -39.83 4.16 -31.03
N LYS A 166 -40.95 3.41 -31.13
CA LYS A 166 -42.30 3.95 -30.94
C LYS A 166 -42.52 4.44 -29.51
N ASP A 167 -42.09 3.64 -28.51
CA ASP A 167 -42.24 3.98 -27.11
C ASP A 167 -41.35 5.20 -26.73
N TYR A 168 -40.20 5.35 -27.35
CA TYR A 168 -39.27 6.47 -27.14
C TYR A 168 -39.73 7.79 -27.77
N GLN A 169 -40.77 7.79 -28.57
CA GLN A 169 -41.42 9.02 -29.06
C GLN A 169 -42.22 9.73 -27.96
N ASP A 170 -42.59 9.02 -26.88
CA ASP A 170 -43.19 9.63 -25.69
C ASP A 170 -42.16 10.37 -24.87
N PRO A 171 -42.22 11.72 -24.73
CA PRO A 171 -41.28 12.49 -23.95
C PRO A 171 -41.34 12.19 -22.44
N ASN A 172 -42.44 11.60 -21.96
CA ASN A 172 -42.66 11.24 -20.57
C ASN A 172 -42.24 9.80 -20.26
N HIS A 173 -41.64 9.11 -21.21
CA HIS A 173 -41.22 7.73 -21.00
C HIS A 173 -40.17 7.63 -19.85
N GLN A 174 -40.49 6.87 -18.80
CA GLN A 174 -39.72 6.78 -17.55
C GLN A 174 -38.27 6.35 -17.75
N TYR A 175 -37.94 5.69 -18.85
CA TYR A 175 -36.59 5.25 -19.19
C TYR A 175 -35.60 6.40 -19.21
N PHE A 176 -35.96 7.57 -19.79
CA PHE A 176 -35.04 8.71 -19.90
C PHE A 176 -34.77 9.39 -18.56
N SER A 177 -35.81 9.51 -17.74
CA SER A 177 -35.62 10.04 -16.36
C SER A 177 -34.74 9.09 -15.51
N SER A 178 -34.88 7.78 -15.70
CA SER A 178 -34.05 6.80 -15.02
C SER A 178 -32.56 6.89 -15.42
N ILE A 179 -32.29 7.12 -16.73
CA ILE A 179 -30.92 7.36 -17.22
C ILE A 179 -30.35 8.65 -16.60
N ALA A 180 -31.11 9.75 -16.65
CA ALA A 180 -30.67 11.04 -16.09
C ALA A 180 -30.38 10.93 -14.60
N MET A 181 -31.23 10.25 -13.83
CA MET A 181 -31.02 9.97 -12.42
C MET A 181 -29.77 9.09 -12.19
N GLY A 182 -29.57 8.09 -13.03
CA GLY A 182 -28.40 7.21 -12.98
C GLY A 182 -27.10 7.97 -13.20
N GLU A 183 -27.05 8.88 -14.17
CA GLU A 183 -25.88 9.73 -14.43
C GLU A 183 -25.57 10.67 -13.26
N LYS A 184 -26.59 11.31 -12.72
CA LYS A 184 -26.45 12.17 -11.55
C LYS A 184 -25.94 11.39 -10.36
N TYR A 185 -26.54 10.25 -10.05
CA TYR A 185 -26.12 9.38 -8.95
C TYR A 185 -24.66 8.88 -9.12
N GLN A 186 -24.28 8.54 -10.36
CA GLN A 186 -22.90 8.12 -10.66
C GLN A 186 -21.91 9.25 -10.38
N GLN A 187 -22.20 10.48 -10.81
CA GLN A 187 -21.34 11.63 -10.56
C GLN A 187 -21.22 11.94 -9.06
N GLU A 188 -22.35 11.93 -8.34
CA GLU A 188 -22.35 12.15 -6.89
C GLU A 188 -21.50 11.11 -6.16
N ASN A 189 -21.60 9.84 -6.58
CA ASN A 189 -20.77 8.77 -6.02
C ASN A 189 -19.29 8.91 -6.36
N ASP A 190 -18.96 9.36 -7.58
CA ASP A 190 -17.56 9.57 -7.98
C ASP A 190 -16.92 10.69 -7.15
N VAL A 191 -17.64 11.81 -6.94
CA VAL A 191 -17.21 12.91 -6.07
C VAL A 191 -17.06 12.43 -4.62
N LYS A 192 -18.04 11.69 -4.11
CA LYS A 192 -18.00 11.15 -2.75
C LYS A 192 -16.77 10.24 -2.54
N ARG A 193 -16.55 9.29 -3.45
CA ARG A 193 -15.37 8.39 -3.41
C ARG A 193 -14.06 9.15 -3.47
N TYR A 194 -13.98 10.14 -4.36
CA TYR A 194 -12.80 10.99 -4.45
C TYR A 194 -12.51 11.68 -3.11
N ASN A 195 -13.52 12.27 -2.49
CA ASN A 195 -13.38 12.95 -1.20
C ASN A 195 -12.96 11.98 -0.08
N GLU A 196 -13.51 10.77 -0.03
CA GLU A 196 -13.10 9.73 0.92
C GLU A 196 -11.62 9.33 0.72
N TYR A 197 -11.20 9.13 -0.53
CA TYR A 197 -9.81 8.82 -0.85
C TYR A 197 -8.86 10.00 -0.57
N LEU A 198 -9.31 11.22 -0.82
CA LEU A 198 -8.54 12.43 -0.52
C LEU A 198 -8.31 12.60 0.98
N GLN A 199 -9.32 12.37 1.80
CA GLN A 199 -9.18 12.40 3.26
C GLN A 199 -8.23 11.29 3.74
N LYS A 200 -8.39 10.07 3.23
CA LYS A 200 -7.49 8.97 3.54
C LYS A 200 -6.05 9.27 3.12
N TRP A 201 -5.84 9.86 1.95
CA TRP A 201 -4.53 10.27 1.48
C TRP A 201 -3.89 11.31 2.40
N LYS A 202 -4.64 12.30 2.88
CA LYS A 202 -4.13 13.31 3.84
C LYS A 202 -3.67 12.68 5.16
N ILE A 203 -4.36 11.62 5.61
CA ILE A 203 -4.00 10.87 6.82
C ILE A 203 -2.76 9.99 6.57
N ASP A 204 -2.76 9.23 5.47
CA ASP A 204 -1.68 8.30 5.14
C ASP A 204 -0.38 9.02 4.74
N TYR A 205 -0.50 10.23 4.17
CA TYR A 205 0.60 11.06 3.68
C TYR A 205 0.42 12.52 4.16
N PRO A 206 0.60 12.80 5.46
CA PRO A 206 0.44 14.14 6.01
C PRO A 206 1.43 15.13 5.36
N GLU A 207 1.08 16.41 5.31
CA GLU A 207 1.94 17.46 4.77
C GLU A 207 3.22 17.61 5.59
N ASN A 208 3.08 17.58 6.92
CA ASN A 208 4.23 17.57 7.82
C ASN A 208 4.83 16.15 7.88
N ILE A 209 6.02 16.00 7.30
CA ILE A 209 6.77 14.73 7.29
C ILE A 209 7.06 14.19 8.70
N ASN A 210 7.18 15.07 9.71
CA ASN A 210 7.40 14.65 11.09
C ASN A 210 6.22 13.83 11.63
N VAL A 211 4.98 14.15 11.22
CA VAL A 211 3.79 13.36 11.57
C VAL A 211 3.87 11.97 10.93
N PHE A 212 4.31 11.90 9.68
CA PHE A 212 4.53 10.61 8.99
C PHE A 212 5.59 9.76 9.68
N ILE A 213 6.72 10.35 10.05
CA ILE A 213 7.80 9.65 10.76
C ILE A 213 7.31 9.20 12.13
N ALA A 214 6.62 10.07 12.88
CA ALA A 214 6.07 9.75 14.19
C ALA A 214 5.10 8.56 14.15
N ASP A 215 4.23 8.49 13.15
CA ASP A 215 3.34 7.33 12.93
C ASP A 215 4.14 6.02 12.76
N LYS A 216 5.25 6.06 11.99
CA LYS A 216 6.09 4.87 11.77
C LYS A 216 6.79 4.43 13.06
N LEU A 217 7.32 5.39 13.83
CA LEU A 217 7.97 5.10 15.11
C LEU A 217 6.96 4.56 16.13
N GLN A 218 5.76 5.16 16.22
CA GLN A 218 4.72 4.69 17.12
C GLN A 218 4.27 3.26 16.77
N LYS A 219 4.05 2.97 15.50
CA LYS A 219 3.74 1.61 15.03
C LYS A 219 4.83 0.61 15.38
N MET A 220 6.10 1.00 15.28
CA MET A 220 7.22 0.16 15.72
C MET A 220 7.10 -0.16 17.21
N LEU A 221 6.86 0.82 18.05
CA LEU A 221 6.70 0.64 19.49
C LEU A 221 5.52 -0.28 19.82
N ASP A 222 4.37 -0.08 19.15
CA ASP A 222 3.17 -0.88 19.36
C ASP A 222 3.38 -2.34 18.94
N TYR A 223 4.03 -2.57 17.78
CA TYR A 223 4.23 -3.91 17.23
C TYR A 223 5.26 -4.73 17.97
N THR A 224 6.19 -4.07 18.68
CA THR A 224 7.22 -4.74 19.50
C THR A 224 6.88 -4.78 20.99
N LYS A 225 5.67 -4.39 21.36
CA LYS A 225 5.23 -4.44 22.76
C LYS A 225 5.02 -5.88 23.23
N GLY A 226 5.46 -6.18 24.45
CA GLY A 226 5.17 -7.44 25.14
C GLY A 226 5.81 -8.67 24.45
N ILE A 227 7.03 -8.55 23.96
CA ILE A 227 7.78 -9.69 23.44
C ILE A 227 8.24 -10.54 24.63
N ASP A 228 7.87 -11.83 24.59
CA ASP A 228 8.36 -12.82 25.53
C ASP A 228 9.66 -13.43 25.02
N TYR A 229 10.79 -12.95 25.53
CA TYR A 229 12.12 -13.43 25.14
C TYR A 229 12.47 -14.81 25.69
N ASN A 230 11.66 -15.37 26.60
CA ASN A 230 11.78 -16.73 27.10
C ASN A 230 11.00 -17.75 26.26
N ALA A 231 10.31 -17.29 25.21
CA ALA A 231 9.53 -18.16 24.34
C ALA A 231 10.40 -19.23 23.67
N VAL A 232 9.98 -20.47 23.73
CA VAL A 232 10.70 -21.64 23.21
C VAL A 232 10.40 -21.84 21.74
N LEU A 233 11.46 -22.09 20.96
CA LEU A 233 11.38 -22.49 19.56
C LEU A 233 11.70 -23.97 19.41
N VAL A 234 10.94 -24.65 18.54
CA VAL A 234 11.22 -26.02 18.08
C VAL A 234 11.40 -26.04 16.57
N GLU A 235 12.20 -26.97 16.09
CA GLU A 235 12.33 -27.20 14.65
C GLU A 235 11.19 -28.10 14.18
N LYS A 236 10.41 -27.64 13.20
CA LYS A 236 9.34 -28.40 12.58
C LYS A 236 9.36 -28.17 11.08
N TYR A 237 9.53 -29.23 10.30
CA TYR A 237 9.62 -29.16 8.84
C TYR A 237 10.74 -28.23 8.33
N GLY A 238 11.94 -28.31 8.94
CA GLY A 238 13.09 -27.49 8.59
C GLY A 238 12.95 -26.01 8.93
N LYS A 239 11.98 -25.60 9.75
CA LYS A 239 11.73 -24.23 10.18
C LYS A 239 11.60 -24.14 11.70
N LYS A 240 12.24 -23.12 12.31
CA LYS A 240 12.05 -22.81 13.73
C LYS A 240 10.66 -22.18 13.93
N ARG A 241 9.84 -22.80 14.78
CA ARG A 241 8.48 -22.39 15.15
C ARG A 241 8.37 -22.24 16.65
N PHE A 242 7.52 -21.34 17.12
CA PHE A 242 7.20 -21.21 18.54
C PHE A 242 6.42 -22.46 19.02
N VAL A 243 6.79 -22.96 20.22
CA VAL A 243 6.02 -24.02 20.89
C VAL A 243 4.62 -23.53 21.22
N ASN A 244 4.52 -22.27 21.70
CA ASN A 244 3.23 -21.66 21.97
C ASN A 244 2.58 -21.16 20.64
N PRO A 245 1.44 -21.75 20.21
CA PRO A 245 0.76 -21.39 18.97
C PRO A 245 0.34 -19.90 18.91
N ALA A 246 0.04 -19.27 20.06
CA ALA A 246 -0.31 -17.86 20.14
C ALA A 246 0.80 -16.95 19.63
N TYR A 247 2.06 -17.37 19.73
CA TYR A 247 3.20 -16.59 19.21
C TYR A 247 3.38 -16.77 17.70
N GLU A 248 2.91 -17.87 17.11
CA GLU A 248 2.87 -18.03 15.65
C GLU A 248 1.85 -17.06 15.01
N GLY A 249 0.78 -16.71 15.70
CA GLY A 249 -0.18 -15.72 15.28
C GLY A 249 0.29 -14.26 15.42
N LYS A 250 1.40 -13.99 16.14
CA LYS A 250 1.94 -12.63 16.30
C LYS A 250 2.44 -12.06 14.98
N ARG A 251 2.44 -10.72 14.89
CA ARG A 251 2.93 -9.97 13.73
C ARG A 251 4.40 -10.30 13.45
N THR A 252 4.79 -10.09 12.21
CA THR A 252 6.18 -10.30 11.75
C THR A 252 7.16 -9.47 12.58
N GLU A 253 6.82 -8.23 12.88
CA GLU A 253 7.65 -7.29 13.64
C GLU A 253 7.91 -7.80 15.08
N TRP A 254 6.90 -8.36 15.73
CA TRP A 254 7.04 -8.98 17.04
C TRP A 254 8.01 -10.17 17.00
N LYS A 255 7.83 -11.05 16.01
CA LYS A 255 8.71 -12.22 15.81
C LYS A 255 10.17 -11.83 15.48
N GLN A 256 10.32 -10.72 14.78
CA GLN A 256 11.64 -10.16 14.46
C GLN A 256 12.31 -9.58 15.71
N GLY A 257 11.57 -8.82 16.52
CA GLY A 257 12.08 -8.34 17.81
C GLY A 257 12.50 -9.47 18.73
N PHE A 258 11.71 -10.55 18.80
CA PHE A 258 12.10 -11.77 19.50
C PHE A 258 13.44 -12.33 19.00
N ARG A 259 13.63 -12.45 17.67
CA ARG A 259 14.86 -13.00 17.07
C ARG A 259 16.07 -12.07 17.20
N ALA A 260 15.84 -10.77 17.22
CA ALA A 260 16.89 -9.77 17.45
C ALA A 260 17.45 -9.86 18.88
N GLY A 261 16.63 -10.31 19.80
CA GLY A 261 16.97 -10.39 21.22
C GLY A 261 16.51 -9.16 22.00
N LYS A 262 16.42 -9.33 23.31
CA LYS A 262 15.91 -8.31 24.24
C LYS A 262 16.68 -7.00 24.13
N GLU A 263 17.99 -7.07 24.24
CA GLU A 263 18.88 -5.89 24.29
C GLU A 263 18.73 -5.01 23.04
N VAL A 264 18.82 -5.60 21.83
CA VAL A 264 18.68 -4.87 20.57
C VAL A 264 17.31 -4.25 20.43
N THR A 265 16.26 -4.98 20.80
CA THR A 265 14.88 -4.49 20.67
C THR A 265 14.59 -3.36 21.66
N GLU A 266 15.02 -3.49 22.91
CA GLU A 266 14.85 -2.43 23.93
C GLU A 266 15.61 -1.17 23.55
N GLN A 267 16.83 -1.32 23.01
CA GLN A 267 17.59 -0.19 22.50
C GLN A 267 16.88 0.52 21.35
N ALA A 268 16.34 -0.24 20.39
CA ALA A 268 15.58 0.32 19.28
C ALA A 268 14.31 1.03 19.78
N ARG A 269 13.61 0.48 20.77
CA ARG A 269 12.43 1.09 21.39
C ARG A 269 12.79 2.40 22.10
N THR A 270 13.80 2.39 22.94
CA THR A 270 14.27 3.59 23.65
C THR A 270 14.71 4.68 22.68
N PHE A 271 15.37 4.32 21.59
CA PHE A 271 15.74 5.26 20.54
C PHE A 271 14.49 5.86 19.85
N ALA A 272 13.51 5.04 19.51
CA ALA A 272 12.27 5.49 18.89
C ALA A 272 11.46 6.41 19.81
N GLU A 273 11.39 6.11 21.11
CA GLU A 273 10.73 6.95 22.11
C GLU A 273 11.40 8.34 22.23
N LYS A 274 12.73 8.39 22.26
CA LYS A 274 13.48 9.66 22.27
C LYS A 274 13.25 10.44 20.98
N TRP A 275 13.32 9.77 19.83
CA TRP A 275 13.08 10.43 18.55
C TRP A 275 11.66 10.96 18.42
N LEU A 276 10.64 10.21 18.87
CA LEU A 276 9.25 10.68 18.95
C LEU A 276 9.09 11.95 19.79
N ALA A 277 9.83 12.04 20.91
CA ALA A 277 9.80 13.24 21.76
C ALA A 277 10.38 14.49 21.07
N GLU A 278 11.36 14.29 20.19
CA GLU A 278 11.98 15.38 19.41
C GLU A 278 11.11 15.84 18.22
N LEU A 279 10.18 15.01 17.74
CA LEU A 279 9.31 15.33 16.61
C LEU A 279 8.04 16.13 17.02
N LYS A 280 7.77 16.22 18.30
CA LYS A 280 6.68 17.00 18.89
C LYS A 280 7.06 18.47 19.03
#